data_5fc2915bec5cdd804f266ae5985e0821
#
_entry.id   5fc2915bec5cdd804f266ae5985e0821
#
_cell.length_a   1.000
_cell.length_b   1.000
_cell.length_c   1.000
_cell.angle_alpha   90.00
_cell.angle_beta   90.00
_cell.angle_gamma   90.00
#
_symmetry.space_group_name_H-M   'P 1'
#
loop_
_entity.id
_entity.type
_entity.pdbx_description
1 polymer ?
#
loop_
_entity_poly.entity_id
_entity_poly.type
_entity_poly.pdbx_seq_one_letter_code
_entity_poly.pdbx_strand_id
1 'polypeptide(L)'
;MKILKTLYTATLCAAMAVSTSSCLNSWLDQSPADGIDAETAIKNSDDLANVRTGLYAAVKGNSSLINYYGRLMFVYGDMRGEDIQYEYNGGRGRANFYYYMEYTTADNFTTSTAVWQMPYVVIARANRLIQAAESGNLTDAAEAKATIDQYDAEAKVLRAMALFDLTRIYGKPYTVDQGSSLGVPIATSPLESTEKPSRSTVAQCYEAIEKDLTDAINSNALPKTNEVGYVNLWAAKALQVRVYMTKGEWSKALSVAEDIISNSSYKLWEPSEYVAAWSKSDANHSKEIMFEISINNNTDWTDREGIAYLYADKAGASPGYGDVIVTKDFSDMLTSDPADIRNDILLAAAAGGFDKRKVYINKMPAVNGDVRYSNVPLLRLSEVYLSAAEAAFQAGDKNKAANLLNDIISNRTTDESKQVTSGNITLDRIYIERRKELVGEGQRYFDVMRRGETVTRYTDVNDRGWHDVLSEEARTFNRDSKKALPLIPVGEINANPNIEQNPGY
;
A
#
# COMPACT_ATOMS: atom_id res chain seq x y z
N MET A 1 61.89 0.92 60.72
CA MET A 1 61.68 1.45 59.33
C MET A 1 60.92 0.49 58.44
N LYS A 2 61.02 -0.81 58.53
CA LYS A 2 60.25 -1.78 57.67
C LYS A 2 58.75 -1.81 58.00
N ILE A 3 58.35 -1.72 59.26
CA ILE A 3 56.94 -1.82 59.71
C ILE A 3 56.13 -0.58 59.25
N LEU A 4 56.77 0.63 59.25
CA LEU A 4 56.10 1.89 58.85
C LEU A 4 55.83 1.91 57.32
N LYS A 5 56.72 1.30 56.50
CA LYS A 5 56.50 1.20 55.03
C LYS A 5 55.36 0.22 54.69
N THR A 6 55.21 -0.85 55.44
CA THR A 6 54.14 -1.84 55.22
C THR A 6 52.76 -1.28 55.58
N LEU A 7 52.69 -0.43 56.66
CA LEU A 7 51.46 0.23 57.01
C LEU A 7 51.06 1.31 55.95
N TYR A 8 51.98 2.06 55.45
CA TYR A 8 51.73 3.07 54.39
C TYR A 8 51.25 2.44 53.10
N THR A 9 51.83 1.26 52.69
CA THR A 9 51.42 0.54 51.51
C THR A 9 50.02 -0.06 51.66
N ALA A 10 49.72 -0.61 52.84
CA ALA A 10 48.39 -1.18 53.13
C ALA A 10 47.29 -0.09 53.19
N THR A 11 47.60 1.08 53.74
CA THR A 11 46.64 2.21 53.76
C THR A 11 46.40 2.79 52.37
N LEU A 12 47.43 2.88 51.52
CA LEU A 12 47.31 3.35 50.16
C LEU A 12 46.51 2.37 49.29
N CYS A 13 46.70 1.06 49.45
CA CYS A 13 45.89 0.04 48.73
C CYS A 13 44.42 0.02 49.20
N ALA A 14 44.15 0.24 50.52
CA ALA A 14 42.81 0.33 51.04
C ALA A 14 42.09 1.61 50.58
N ALA A 15 42.80 2.76 50.45
CA ALA A 15 42.27 4.01 49.91
C ALA A 15 41.95 3.92 48.41
N MET A 16 42.73 3.17 47.59
CA MET A 16 42.42 2.92 46.18
C MET A 16 41.27 1.93 45.99
N ALA A 17 41.05 1.01 46.89
CA ALA A 17 39.93 0.05 46.79
C ALA A 17 38.55 0.66 47.12
N VAL A 18 38.50 1.74 47.92
CA VAL A 18 37.24 2.43 48.31
C VAL A 18 36.86 3.48 47.25
N SER A 19 37.81 3.96 46.43
CA SER A 19 37.52 4.96 45.36
C SER A 19 37.00 4.37 44.06
N THR A 20 36.93 3.02 43.90
CA THR A 20 36.44 2.37 42.71
C THR A 20 35.00 1.85 42.79
N SER A 21 34.31 2.02 43.92
CA SER A 21 32.97 1.46 44.11
C SER A 21 31.81 2.47 44.07
N SER A 22 32.06 3.76 43.75
CA SER A 22 30.99 4.76 43.89
C SER A 22 30.59 5.54 42.63
N CYS A 23 31.07 5.21 41.44
CA CYS A 23 30.73 6.00 40.23
C CYS A 23 30.56 5.21 38.96
N LEU A 24 30.20 3.91 38.97
CA LEU A 24 30.21 3.12 37.75
C LEU A 24 28.85 2.76 37.16
N ASN A 25 27.75 2.97 37.84
CA ASN A 25 26.43 2.59 37.31
C ASN A 25 25.63 3.74 36.67
N SER A 26 25.91 5.00 36.99
CA SER A 26 25.14 6.12 36.41
C SER A 26 25.83 6.83 35.23
N TRP A 27 27.09 6.54 34.95
CA TRP A 27 27.82 7.17 33.84
C TRP A 27 27.67 6.40 32.52
N LEU A 28 27.28 5.14 32.59
CA LEU A 28 26.98 4.29 31.42
C LEU A 28 25.50 4.37 31.01
N ASP A 29 24.62 4.84 31.88
CA ASP A 29 23.20 5.05 31.63
C ASP A 29 22.90 6.49 31.20
N GLN A 30 23.74 7.12 30.42
CA GLN A 30 23.40 8.40 29.82
C GLN A 30 22.45 8.15 28.65
N SER A 31 21.18 8.60 28.81
CA SER A 31 20.27 8.76 27.68
C SER A 31 20.98 9.53 26.56
N PRO A 32 20.82 9.14 25.30
CA PRO A 32 21.43 9.85 24.19
C PRO A 32 21.14 11.35 24.29
N ALA A 33 22.17 12.20 24.23
CA ALA A 33 22.02 13.65 24.38
C ALA A 33 21.09 14.27 23.32
N ASP A 34 20.87 13.54 22.21
CA ASP A 34 20.09 13.96 21.04
C ASP A 34 18.80 13.14 20.85
N GLY A 35 18.35 12.38 21.85
CA GLY A 35 17.15 11.55 21.77
C GLY A 35 16.37 11.49 23.09
N ILE A 36 15.06 11.45 22.99
CA ILE A 36 14.18 11.12 24.12
C ILE A 36 14.10 9.60 24.17
N ASP A 37 14.23 9.02 25.36
CA ASP A 37 13.99 7.60 25.59
C ASP A 37 12.60 7.22 25.08
N ALA A 38 12.53 6.21 24.23
CA ALA A 38 11.30 5.79 23.59
C ALA A 38 10.19 5.39 24.58
N GLU A 39 10.57 4.88 25.77
CA GLU A 39 9.61 4.51 26.83
C GLU A 39 9.02 5.72 27.55
N THR A 40 9.74 6.84 27.55
CA THR A 40 9.33 8.08 28.24
C THR A 40 8.86 9.18 27.28
N ALA A 41 8.90 8.92 25.96
CA ALA A 41 8.54 9.89 24.95
C ALA A 41 7.03 10.15 24.84
N ILE A 42 6.20 9.13 25.14
CA ILE A 42 4.75 9.20 25.00
C ILE A 42 4.12 9.18 26.39
N LYS A 43 3.66 10.34 26.88
CA LYS A 43 3.16 10.52 28.24
C LYS A 43 1.65 10.72 28.34
N ASN A 44 1.03 11.21 27.29
CA ASN A 44 -0.38 11.57 27.24
C ASN A 44 -0.94 11.43 25.81
N SER A 45 -2.21 11.70 25.64
CA SER A 45 -2.90 11.61 24.35
C SER A 45 -2.40 12.58 23.29
N ASP A 46 -1.85 13.75 23.68
CA ASP A 46 -1.27 14.71 22.74
C ASP A 46 0.05 14.18 22.15
N ASP A 47 0.89 13.56 22.98
CA ASP A 47 2.10 12.87 22.52
C ASP A 47 1.72 11.73 21.57
N LEU A 48 0.67 10.97 21.91
CA LEU A 48 0.15 9.88 21.09
C LEU A 48 -0.36 10.40 19.74
N ALA A 49 -0.99 11.58 19.69
CA ALA A 49 -1.41 12.25 18.44
C ALA A 49 -0.22 12.59 17.53
N ASN A 50 0.92 12.99 18.11
CA ASN A 50 2.15 13.22 17.34
C ASN A 50 2.69 11.92 16.74
N VAL A 51 2.65 10.81 17.49
CA VAL A 51 3.03 9.48 17.00
C VAL A 51 2.08 9.01 15.87
N ARG A 52 0.76 9.23 16.02
CA ARG A 52 -0.25 8.99 14.99
C ARG A 52 0.10 9.75 13.69
N THR A 53 0.38 11.05 13.80
CA THR A 53 0.80 11.87 12.65
C THR A 53 2.05 11.29 11.96
N GLY A 54 3.04 10.89 12.76
CA GLY A 54 4.24 10.21 12.28
C GLY A 54 3.96 8.87 11.58
N LEU A 55 2.96 8.11 12.04
CA LEU A 55 2.52 6.86 11.43
C LEU A 55 1.92 7.10 10.04
N TYR A 56 0.98 8.02 9.90
CA TYR A 56 0.40 8.39 8.60
C TYR A 56 1.44 8.98 7.64
N ALA A 57 2.38 9.77 8.15
CA ALA A 57 3.51 10.25 7.36
C ALA A 57 4.37 9.09 6.79
N ALA A 58 4.53 7.99 7.53
CA ALA A 58 5.21 6.80 7.02
C ALA A 58 4.41 6.09 5.92
N VAL A 59 3.08 6.02 6.05
CA VAL A 59 2.19 5.45 5.02
C VAL A 59 2.27 6.25 3.72
N LYS A 60 2.27 7.57 3.81
CA LYS A 60 2.48 8.44 2.66
C LYS A 60 3.90 8.26 2.08
N GLY A 61 4.87 8.22 2.93
CA GLY A 61 6.28 8.36 2.60
C GLY A 61 6.70 9.81 2.59
N ASN A 62 7.97 10.04 2.33
CA ASN A 62 8.52 11.38 2.16
C ASN A 62 8.60 11.73 0.67
N SER A 63 8.95 12.96 0.39
CA SER A 63 9.13 13.49 -0.97
C SER A 63 10.40 12.99 -1.68
N SER A 64 11.14 12.04 -1.12
CA SER A 64 12.31 11.41 -1.73
C SER A 64 11.94 10.15 -2.51
N LEU A 65 12.91 9.45 -3.07
CA LEU A 65 12.72 8.15 -3.73
C LEU A 65 12.22 7.05 -2.77
N ILE A 66 12.34 7.28 -1.46
CA ILE A 66 11.93 6.35 -0.41
C ILE A 66 10.53 6.72 0.06
N ASN A 67 9.51 6.21 -0.62
CA ASN A 67 8.12 6.42 -0.23
C ASN A 67 7.32 5.12 -0.36
N TYR A 68 6.14 5.11 0.21
CA TYR A 68 5.28 3.92 0.26
C TYR A 68 4.06 4.12 -0.65
N TYR A 69 2.90 4.47 -0.09
CA TYR A 69 1.70 4.71 -0.91
C TYR A 69 1.74 6.01 -1.71
N GLY A 70 2.63 6.93 -1.40
CA GLY A 70 2.85 8.09 -2.26
C GLY A 70 3.31 7.74 -3.68
N ARG A 71 3.87 6.53 -3.91
CA ARG A 71 4.28 6.04 -5.23
C ARG A 71 4.46 4.53 -5.33
N LEU A 72 5.31 3.93 -4.48
CA LEU A 72 5.92 2.62 -4.77
C LEU A 72 4.91 1.49 -4.89
N MET A 73 3.84 1.48 -4.10
CA MET A 73 2.81 0.44 -4.16
C MET A 73 2.04 0.48 -5.48
N PHE A 74 1.76 1.67 -6.00
CA PHE A 74 1.13 1.85 -7.31
C PHE A 74 2.05 1.38 -8.43
N VAL A 75 3.31 1.85 -8.43
CA VAL A 75 4.30 1.45 -9.42
C VAL A 75 4.50 -0.07 -9.39
N TYR A 76 4.57 -0.69 -8.22
CA TYR A 76 4.69 -2.14 -8.11
C TYR A 76 3.50 -2.86 -8.75
N GLY A 77 2.29 -2.48 -8.38
CA GLY A 77 1.07 -3.17 -8.83
C GLY A 77 0.70 -2.91 -10.29
N ASP A 78 1.00 -1.72 -10.81
CA ASP A 78 0.66 -1.35 -12.18
C ASP A 78 1.74 -1.77 -13.19
N MET A 79 3.02 -1.51 -12.88
CA MET A 79 4.12 -1.82 -13.83
C MET A 79 4.37 -3.31 -14.01
N ARG A 80 3.85 -4.14 -13.15
CA ARG A 80 3.92 -5.60 -13.27
C ARG A 80 2.68 -6.22 -13.94
N GLY A 81 1.66 -5.42 -14.24
CA GLY A 81 0.52 -5.80 -15.06
C GLY A 81 0.77 -5.62 -16.56
N GLU A 82 -0.28 -5.77 -17.36
CA GLU A 82 -0.28 -5.59 -18.82
C GLU A 82 -1.08 -4.37 -19.30
N ASP A 83 -1.82 -3.69 -18.41
CA ASP A 83 -2.68 -2.55 -18.77
C ASP A 83 -1.91 -1.24 -18.88
N ILE A 84 -0.77 -1.17 -18.18
CA ILE A 84 0.08 0.01 -18.05
C ILE A 84 1.51 -0.36 -18.40
N GLN A 85 2.24 0.56 -18.96
CA GLN A 85 3.64 0.39 -19.33
C GLN A 85 4.49 1.61 -18.95
N TYR A 86 5.79 1.37 -18.78
CA TYR A 86 6.78 2.43 -18.63
C TYR A 86 7.08 3.08 -20.00
N GLU A 87 7.13 4.41 -20.01
CA GLU A 87 7.50 5.17 -21.21
C GLU A 87 9.02 5.21 -21.36
N TYR A 88 9.60 4.20 -22.01
CA TYR A 88 11.03 4.03 -22.11
C TYR A 88 11.71 5.04 -23.05
N ASN A 89 10.99 5.63 -24.01
CA ASN A 89 11.53 6.60 -24.97
C ASN A 89 11.65 8.02 -24.42
N GLY A 90 11.28 8.24 -23.20
CA GLY A 90 11.29 9.58 -22.65
C GLY A 90 11.04 9.65 -21.16
N GLY A 91 10.81 8.52 -20.51
CA GLY A 91 10.62 8.39 -19.06
C GLY A 91 11.87 8.79 -18.27
N ARG A 92 11.65 9.11 -17.01
CA ARG A 92 12.70 9.55 -16.08
C ARG A 92 13.26 8.42 -15.22
N GLY A 93 12.83 7.17 -15.48
CA GLY A 93 13.32 5.98 -14.79
C GLY A 93 12.74 5.77 -13.39
N ARG A 94 11.60 6.38 -13.08
CA ARG A 94 10.96 6.22 -11.76
C ARG A 94 10.07 4.98 -11.66
N ALA A 95 9.60 4.46 -12.80
CA ALA A 95 8.71 3.31 -12.89
C ALA A 95 9.36 2.07 -13.53
N ASN A 96 10.60 2.16 -13.97
CA ASN A 96 11.24 1.14 -14.82
C ASN A 96 11.64 -0.13 -14.09
N PHE A 97 12.09 -0.06 -12.83
CA PHE A 97 12.66 -1.20 -12.10
C PHE A 97 11.73 -2.42 -12.08
N TYR A 98 10.46 -2.22 -11.69
CA TYR A 98 9.48 -3.30 -11.67
C TYR A 98 8.95 -3.66 -13.06
N TYR A 99 9.03 -2.74 -14.00
CA TYR A 99 8.63 -2.98 -15.37
C TYR A 99 9.60 -3.93 -16.11
N TYR A 100 10.91 -3.72 -15.97
CA TYR A 100 11.91 -4.58 -16.59
C TYR A 100 12.08 -5.94 -15.91
N MET A 101 11.76 -6.04 -14.63
CA MET A 101 11.91 -7.27 -13.85
C MET A 101 13.33 -7.88 -13.91
N GLU A 102 14.35 -7.05 -14.08
CA GLU A 102 15.75 -7.44 -14.16
C GLU A 102 16.41 -7.47 -12.78
N TYR A 103 15.80 -8.20 -11.84
CA TYR A 103 16.30 -8.31 -10.46
C TYR A 103 17.51 -9.22 -10.40
N THR A 104 18.55 -8.79 -9.69
CA THR A 104 19.73 -9.61 -9.38
C THR A 104 20.05 -9.54 -7.90
N THR A 105 20.79 -10.54 -7.39
CA THR A 105 21.22 -10.56 -5.98
C THR A 105 22.19 -9.45 -5.62
N ALA A 106 22.82 -8.82 -6.61
CA ALA A 106 23.69 -7.65 -6.41
C ALA A 106 22.93 -6.33 -6.37
N ASP A 107 21.63 -6.34 -6.68
CA ASP A 107 20.84 -5.10 -6.75
C ASP A 107 20.52 -4.57 -5.36
N ASN A 108 21.11 -3.44 -5.04
CA ASN A 108 20.80 -2.62 -3.89
C ASN A 108 20.08 -1.34 -4.33
N PHE A 109 19.12 -1.49 -5.24
CA PHE A 109 18.35 -0.34 -5.70
C PHE A 109 17.51 0.23 -4.56
N THR A 110 17.53 1.54 -4.42
CA THR A 110 16.70 2.27 -3.44
C THR A 110 15.22 1.87 -3.55
N THR A 111 14.73 1.66 -4.77
CA THR A 111 13.34 1.24 -5.00
C THR A 111 13.01 -0.14 -4.43
N SER A 112 13.86 -1.16 -4.64
CA SER A 112 13.63 -2.50 -4.10
C SER A 112 13.76 -2.53 -2.58
N THR A 113 14.75 -1.83 -2.05
CA THR A 113 14.93 -1.68 -0.61
C THR A 113 13.74 -0.96 0.03
N ALA A 114 13.24 0.11 -0.60
CA ALA A 114 12.14 0.89 -0.05
C ALA A 114 10.82 0.12 0.00
N VAL A 115 10.52 -0.76 -0.96
CA VAL A 115 9.30 -1.59 -0.95
C VAL A 115 9.30 -2.61 0.20
N TRP A 116 10.47 -3.03 0.65
CA TRP A 116 10.60 -3.83 1.88
C TRP A 116 10.59 -2.95 3.12
N GLN A 117 11.44 -1.93 3.14
CA GLN A 117 11.72 -1.12 4.33
C GLN A 117 10.52 -0.29 4.78
N MET A 118 9.83 0.39 3.85
CA MET A 118 8.80 1.36 4.22
C MET A 118 7.58 0.74 4.91
N PRO A 119 7.04 -0.40 4.48
CA PRO A 119 6.01 -1.08 5.27
C PRO A 119 6.48 -1.47 6.68
N TYR A 120 7.75 -1.91 6.85
CA TYR A 120 8.30 -2.18 8.19
C TYR A 120 8.45 -0.92 9.04
N VAL A 121 8.74 0.24 8.44
CA VAL A 121 8.69 1.53 9.18
C VAL A 121 7.27 1.83 9.67
N VAL A 122 6.25 1.55 8.85
CA VAL A 122 4.84 1.67 9.27
C VAL A 122 4.54 0.71 10.43
N ILE A 123 4.93 -0.56 10.30
CA ILE A 123 4.74 -1.57 11.36
C ILE A 123 5.43 -1.14 12.66
N ALA A 124 6.68 -0.67 12.60
CA ALA A 124 7.41 -0.24 13.80
C ALA A 124 6.75 0.96 14.47
N ARG A 125 6.27 1.95 13.71
CA ARG A 125 5.55 3.11 14.26
C ARG A 125 4.19 2.72 14.83
N ALA A 126 3.46 1.83 14.15
CA ALA A 126 2.20 1.29 14.63
C ALA A 126 2.40 0.52 15.96
N ASN A 127 3.44 -0.33 16.04
CA ASN A 127 3.76 -1.06 17.26
C ASN A 127 4.03 -0.13 18.46
N ARG A 128 4.76 0.96 18.25
CA ARG A 128 5.01 1.96 19.32
C ARG A 128 3.72 2.65 19.76
N LEU A 129 2.85 3.02 18.81
CA LEU A 129 1.57 3.63 19.15
C LEU A 129 0.69 2.65 19.95
N ILE A 130 0.53 1.42 19.46
CA ILE A 130 -0.29 0.38 20.09
C ILE A 130 0.24 0.09 21.50
N GLN A 131 1.56 -0.10 21.65
CA GLN A 131 2.18 -0.34 22.96
C GLN A 131 1.86 0.78 23.94
N ALA A 132 1.98 2.05 23.52
CA ALA A 132 1.68 3.19 24.38
C ALA A 132 0.18 3.26 24.73
N ALA A 133 -0.71 3.07 23.76
CA ALA A 133 -2.14 3.11 23.94
C ALA A 133 -2.64 2.00 24.90
N GLU A 134 -2.11 0.78 24.77
CA GLU A 134 -2.50 -0.37 25.58
C GLU A 134 -1.79 -0.43 26.96
N SER A 135 -0.75 0.38 27.18
CA SER A 135 0.04 0.35 28.42
C SER A 135 -0.74 0.73 29.67
N GLY A 136 -1.79 1.55 29.55
CA GLY A 136 -2.51 2.16 30.65
C GLY A 136 -1.72 3.23 31.42
N ASN A 137 -0.53 3.61 30.95
CA ASN A 137 0.39 4.52 31.64
C ASN A 137 0.26 5.99 31.18
N LEU A 138 -0.62 6.29 30.22
CA LEU A 138 -0.84 7.67 29.80
C LEU A 138 -1.50 8.48 30.91
N THR A 139 -0.99 9.68 31.17
CA THR A 139 -1.40 10.51 32.32
C THR A 139 -2.85 10.98 32.26
N ASP A 140 -3.44 10.99 31.06
CA ASP A 140 -4.82 11.36 30.76
C ASP A 140 -5.64 10.18 30.20
N ALA A 141 -5.22 8.94 30.46
CA ALA A 141 -5.84 7.73 29.90
C ALA A 141 -7.36 7.61 30.14
N ALA A 142 -7.85 8.10 31.27
CA ALA A 142 -9.28 8.05 31.58
C ALA A 142 -10.07 9.11 30.81
N GLU A 143 -9.57 10.33 30.76
CA GLU A 143 -10.20 11.48 30.14
C GLU A 143 -10.17 11.40 28.58
N ALA A 144 -9.07 10.90 28.03
CA ALA A 144 -8.84 10.79 26.59
C ALA A 144 -9.14 9.38 26.03
N LYS A 145 -9.78 8.50 26.80
CA LYS A 145 -9.96 7.09 26.43
C LYS A 145 -10.47 6.88 25.02
N ALA A 146 -11.50 7.59 24.60
CA ALA A 146 -12.09 7.44 23.26
C ALA A 146 -11.09 7.78 22.13
N THR A 147 -10.26 8.79 22.35
CA THR A 147 -9.22 9.22 21.40
C THR A 147 -8.09 8.19 21.35
N ILE A 148 -7.67 7.70 22.50
CA ILE A 148 -6.62 6.67 22.59
C ILE A 148 -7.07 5.38 21.93
N ASP A 149 -8.29 4.91 22.19
CA ASP A 149 -8.87 3.72 21.57
C ASP A 149 -9.00 3.89 20.04
N GLN A 150 -9.35 5.08 19.57
CA GLN A 150 -9.38 5.38 18.13
C GLN A 150 -7.99 5.27 17.51
N TYR A 151 -6.97 5.88 18.10
CA TYR A 151 -5.61 5.85 17.57
C TYR A 151 -5.01 4.44 17.58
N ASP A 152 -5.31 3.64 18.61
CA ASP A 152 -4.96 2.23 18.67
C ASP A 152 -5.59 1.44 17.52
N ALA A 153 -6.89 1.60 17.29
CA ALA A 153 -7.60 0.94 16.21
C ALA A 153 -7.07 1.34 14.83
N GLU A 154 -6.81 2.62 14.61
CA GLU A 154 -6.19 3.11 13.37
C GLU A 154 -4.80 2.50 13.13
N ALA A 155 -3.97 2.42 14.18
CA ALA A 155 -2.63 1.84 14.10
C ALA A 155 -2.67 0.34 13.74
N LYS A 156 -3.62 -0.42 14.30
CA LYS A 156 -3.86 -1.82 13.96
C LYS A 156 -4.24 -1.98 12.49
N VAL A 157 -5.13 -1.13 11.96
CA VAL A 157 -5.49 -1.15 10.52
C VAL A 157 -4.28 -0.87 9.64
N LEU A 158 -3.45 0.13 9.97
CA LEU A 158 -2.27 0.48 9.18
C LEU A 158 -1.16 -0.57 9.29
N ARG A 159 -1.01 -1.22 10.45
CA ARG A 159 -0.10 -2.36 10.61
C ARG A 159 -0.54 -3.56 9.78
N ALA A 160 -1.83 -3.88 9.80
CA ALA A 160 -2.41 -4.92 8.96
C ALA A 160 -2.20 -4.63 7.47
N MET A 161 -2.42 -3.39 7.02
CA MET A 161 -2.20 -2.98 5.64
C MET A 161 -0.73 -3.18 5.21
N ALA A 162 0.22 -2.74 6.06
CA ALA A 162 1.63 -2.87 5.76
C ALA A 162 2.09 -4.33 5.73
N LEU A 163 1.64 -5.17 6.67
CA LEU A 163 1.94 -6.59 6.68
C LEU A 163 1.30 -7.32 5.49
N PHE A 164 0.08 -6.94 5.11
CA PHE A 164 -0.61 -7.47 3.93
C PHE A 164 0.17 -7.18 2.65
N ASP A 165 0.65 -5.95 2.47
CA ASP A 165 1.46 -5.58 1.31
C ASP A 165 2.78 -6.37 1.24
N LEU A 166 3.51 -6.44 2.34
CA LEU A 166 4.72 -7.27 2.42
C LEU A 166 4.44 -8.73 2.07
N THR A 167 3.35 -9.28 2.62
CA THR A 167 2.99 -10.69 2.42
C THR A 167 2.66 -10.99 0.96
N ARG A 168 1.86 -10.15 0.29
CA ARG A 168 1.49 -10.37 -1.11
C ARG A 168 2.58 -10.02 -2.11
N ILE A 169 3.62 -9.25 -1.70
CA ILE A 169 4.78 -8.93 -2.52
C ILE A 169 5.82 -10.05 -2.44
N TYR A 170 6.16 -10.49 -1.23
CA TYR A 170 7.30 -11.39 -0.98
C TYR A 170 6.92 -12.84 -0.69
N GLY A 171 5.65 -13.13 -0.46
CA GLY A 171 5.09 -14.47 -0.31
C GLY A 171 4.34 -14.93 -1.54
N LYS A 172 4.24 -16.25 -1.73
CA LYS A 172 3.38 -16.81 -2.79
C LYS A 172 1.92 -16.45 -2.52
N PRO A 173 1.08 -16.29 -3.57
CA PRO A 173 -0.35 -16.11 -3.35
C PRO A 173 -0.93 -17.23 -2.49
N TYR A 174 -1.75 -16.86 -1.51
CA TYR A 174 -2.33 -17.80 -0.53
C TYR A 174 -3.00 -19.02 -1.20
N THR A 175 -3.66 -18.79 -2.34
CA THR A 175 -4.38 -19.83 -3.08
C THR A 175 -3.49 -20.88 -3.75
N VAL A 176 -2.16 -20.73 -3.76
CA VAL A 176 -1.24 -21.71 -4.35
C VAL A 176 -1.11 -22.95 -3.46
N ASP A 177 -0.94 -22.74 -2.17
CA ASP A 177 -0.62 -23.80 -1.20
C ASP A 177 -1.27 -23.57 0.18
N GLN A 178 -2.34 -22.78 0.20
CA GLN A 178 -3.06 -22.37 1.40
C GLN A 178 -2.16 -21.66 2.44
N GLY A 179 -1.14 -20.96 1.93
CA GLY A 179 -0.23 -20.17 2.73
C GLY A 179 0.83 -20.97 3.48
N SER A 180 1.12 -22.22 3.09
CA SER A 180 2.17 -23.02 3.74
C SER A 180 3.58 -22.55 3.42
N SER A 181 3.79 -21.84 2.30
CA SER A 181 5.07 -21.24 1.93
C SER A 181 5.48 -20.06 2.82
N LEU A 182 6.76 -19.67 2.71
CA LEU A 182 7.28 -18.54 3.48
C LEU A 182 6.69 -17.21 3.03
N GLY A 183 6.19 -16.47 3.99
CA GLY A 183 5.80 -15.07 3.90
C GLY A 183 6.93 -14.14 4.29
N VAL A 184 6.72 -13.34 5.33
CA VAL A 184 7.68 -12.34 5.83
C VAL A 184 7.79 -12.42 7.37
N PRO A 185 8.81 -11.82 7.99
CA PRO A 185 8.86 -11.69 9.44
C PRO A 185 7.67 -10.91 9.99
N ILE A 186 7.01 -11.45 11.02
CA ILE A 186 5.91 -10.78 11.71
C ILE A 186 6.48 -10.05 12.93
N ALA A 187 6.15 -8.76 13.05
CA ALA A 187 6.47 -7.95 14.22
C ALA A 187 5.18 -7.30 14.76
N THR A 188 4.67 -7.79 15.88
CA THR A 188 3.46 -7.29 16.54
C THR A 188 3.75 -6.44 17.79
N SER A 189 5.03 -6.27 18.12
CA SER A 189 5.55 -5.40 19.18
C SER A 189 6.81 -4.69 18.68
N PRO A 190 7.25 -3.60 19.32
CA PRO A 190 8.55 -3.02 19.04
C PRO A 190 9.66 -4.07 19.20
N LEU A 191 10.54 -4.16 18.21
CA LEU A 191 11.68 -5.07 18.23
C LEU A 191 12.92 -4.38 18.77
N GLU A 192 13.70 -5.11 19.56
CA GLU A 192 15.03 -4.69 19.97
C GLU A 192 16.02 -4.84 18.80
N SER A 193 17.06 -4.02 18.78
CA SER A 193 18.05 -4.02 17.68
C SER A 193 18.80 -5.34 17.51
N THR A 194 18.80 -6.20 18.52
CA THR A 194 19.42 -7.53 18.54
C THR A 194 18.47 -8.63 18.06
N GLU A 195 17.17 -8.36 18.00
CA GLU A 195 16.20 -9.36 17.55
C GLU A 195 16.27 -9.57 16.04
N LYS A 196 16.27 -10.82 15.65
CA LYS A 196 16.41 -11.27 14.27
C LYS A 196 15.33 -12.30 13.93
N PRO A 197 14.07 -11.86 13.75
CA PRO A 197 12.97 -12.77 13.46
C PRO A 197 13.16 -13.46 12.11
N SER A 198 12.82 -14.74 12.04
CA SER A 198 12.76 -15.49 10.78
C SER A 198 11.45 -15.14 10.03
N ARG A 199 11.38 -15.57 8.77
CA ARG A 199 10.13 -15.48 8.00
C ARG A 199 9.09 -16.42 8.61
N SER A 200 7.87 -15.91 8.74
CA SER A 200 6.68 -16.70 9.07
C SER A 200 6.09 -17.30 7.79
N THR A 201 5.17 -18.24 7.90
CA THR A 201 4.41 -18.71 6.74
C THR A 201 3.44 -17.62 6.28
N VAL A 202 3.04 -17.68 5.02
CA VAL A 202 1.99 -16.81 4.46
C VAL A 202 0.71 -16.92 5.28
N ALA A 203 0.33 -18.15 5.71
CA ALA A 203 -0.85 -18.35 6.56
C ALA A 203 -0.76 -17.60 7.90
N GLN A 204 0.39 -17.70 8.58
CA GLN A 204 0.62 -16.95 9.82
C GLN A 204 0.59 -15.43 9.62
N CYS A 205 1.12 -14.95 8.49
CA CYS A 205 1.01 -13.53 8.14
C CYS A 205 -0.46 -13.11 8.01
N TYR A 206 -1.29 -13.89 7.30
CA TYR A 206 -2.71 -13.59 7.16
C TYR A 206 -3.47 -13.68 8.49
N GLU A 207 -3.14 -14.62 9.37
CA GLU A 207 -3.72 -14.69 10.73
C GLU A 207 -3.44 -13.39 11.51
N ALA A 208 -2.22 -12.89 11.46
CA ALA A 208 -1.85 -11.62 12.12
C ALA A 208 -2.59 -10.42 11.49
N ILE A 209 -2.71 -10.36 10.16
CA ILE A 209 -3.45 -9.32 9.43
C ILE A 209 -4.93 -9.34 9.81
N GLU A 210 -5.57 -10.50 9.77
CA GLU A 210 -6.98 -10.66 10.10
C GLU A 210 -7.26 -10.34 11.57
N LYS A 211 -6.34 -10.70 12.47
CA LYS A 211 -6.44 -10.36 13.89
C LYS A 211 -6.47 -8.85 14.09
N ASP A 212 -5.51 -8.12 13.52
CA ASP A 212 -5.44 -6.66 13.67
C ASP A 212 -6.69 -5.97 13.11
N LEU A 213 -7.16 -6.39 11.92
CA LEU A 213 -8.38 -5.83 11.31
C LEU A 213 -9.61 -6.14 12.15
N THR A 214 -9.72 -7.37 12.67
CA THR A 214 -10.85 -7.79 13.52
C THR A 214 -10.86 -7.04 14.84
N ASP A 215 -9.72 -6.92 15.50
CA ASP A 215 -9.59 -6.18 16.74
C ASP A 215 -9.97 -4.70 16.56
N ALA A 216 -9.45 -4.06 15.50
CA ALA A 216 -9.75 -2.67 15.19
C ALA A 216 -11.24 -2.44 14.88
N ILE A 217 -11.85 -3.30 14.07
CA ILE A 217 -13.27 -3.18 13.71
C ILE A 217 -14.18 -3.43 14.94
N ASN A 218 -13.88 -4.45 15.72
CA ASN A 218 -14.69 -4.85 16.88
C ASN A 218 -14.51 -3.93 18.08
N SER A 219 -13.45 -3.13 18.15
CA SER A 219 -13.27 -2.12 19.20
C SER A 219 -14.38 -1.07 19.20
N ASN A 220 -15.06 -0.88 18.05
CA ASN A 220 -16.02 0.20 17.80
C ASN A 220 -15.44 1.62 17.97
N ALA A 221 -14.11 1.76 17.99
CA ALA A 221 -13.43 3.03 18.18
C ALA A 221 -13.16 3.77 16.84
N LEU A 222 -13.17 3.05 15.71
CA LEU A 222 -12.97 3.67 14.40
C LEU A 222 -14.15 4.59 14.03
N PRO A 223 -13.88 5.85 13.57
CA PRO A 223 -14.91 6.75 13.09
C PRO A 223 -15.72 6.11 11.94
N LYS A 224 -17.02 6.42 11.89
CA LYS A 224 -17.89 6.05 10.74
C LYS A 224 -17.98 7.14 9.69
N THR A 225 -17.53 8.34 10.03
CA THR A 225 -17.45 9.49 9.12
C THR A 225 -16.11 9.52 8.41
N ASN A 226 -16.10 10.11 7.22
CA ASN A 226 -14.87 10.30 6.47
C ASN A 226 -14.10 11.51 7.01
N GLU A 227 -12.84 11.31 7.37
CA GLU A 227 -11.83 12.34 7.57
C GLU A 227 -10.74 12.10 6.54
N VAL A 228 -10.54 13.04 5.63
CA VAL A 228 -9.59 12.91 4.52
C VAL A 228 -8.17 12.66 5.03
N GLY A 229 -7.56 11.60 4.56
CA GLY A 229 -6.21 11.20 4.96
C GLY A 229 -6.13 10.26 6.16
N TYR A 230 -7.26 9.92 6.79
CA TYR A 230 -7.32 9.01 7.93
C TYR A 230 -8.21 7.80 7.65
N VAL A 231 -7.86 6.66 8.25
CA VAL A 231 -8.70 5.46 8.15
C VAL A 231 -9.94 5.59 9.03
N ASN A 232 -11.02 4.98 8.55
CA ASN A 232 -12.29 4.89 9.27
C ASN A 232 -12.79 3.44 9.24
N LEU A 233 -13.91 3.16 9.86
CA LEU A 233 -14.50 1.82 9.93
C LEU A 233 -14.68 1.20 8.54
N TRP A 234 -15.13 1.97 7.57
CA TRP A 234 -15.44 1.47 6.24
C TRP A 234 -14.18 1.18 5.42
N ALA A 235 -13.14 1.98 5.61
CA ALA A 235 -11.81 1.73 5.06
C ALA A 235 -11.20 0.45 5.64
N ALA A 236 -11.30 0.22 6.95
CA ALA A 236 -10.84 -1.02 7.59
C ALA A 236 -11.57 -2.24 7.03
N LYS A 237 -12.91 -2.18 6.89
CA LYS A 237 -13.72 -3.23 6.29
C LYS A 237 -13.41 -3.44 4.80
N ALA A 238 -13.16 -2.37 4.03
CA ALA A 238 -12.77 -2.50 2.62
C ALA A 238 -11.39 -3.21 2.47
N LEU A 239 -10.45 -2.89 3.35
CA LEU A 239 -9.18 -3.64 3.41
C LEU A 239 -9.41 -5.12 3.78
N GLN A 240 -10.33 -5.39 4.72
CA GLN A 240 -10.71 -6.76 5.09
C GLN A 240 -11.33 -7.53 3.89
N VAL A 241 -12.18 -6.88 3.08
CA VAL A 241 -12.68 -7.45 1.82
C VAL A 241 -11.51 -7.81 0.91
N ARG A 242 -10.54 -6.91 0.70
CA ARG A 242 -9.37 -7.14 -0.15
C ARG A 242 -8.54 -8.34 0.35
N VAL A 243 -8.38 -8.48 1.67
CA VAL A 243 -7.70 -9.63 2.30
C VAL A 243 -8.43 -10.93 2.02
N TYR A 244 -9.75 -10.99 2.25
CA TYR A 244 -10.54 -12.20 2.00
C TYR A 244 -10.58 -12.57 0.52
N MET A 245 -10.67 -11.58 -0.39
CA MET A 245 -10.58 -11.82 -1.84
C MET A 245 -9.23 -12.45 -2.22
N THR A 246 -8.15 -12.01 -1.61
CA THR A 246 -6.80 -12.54 -1.89
C THR A 246 -6.64 -13.98 -1.39
N LYS A 247 -7.33 -14.35 -0.31
CA LYS A 247 -7.36 -15.72 0.22
C LYS A 247 -8.34 -16.65 -0.49
N GLY A 248 -9.28 -16.10 -1.29
CA GLY A 248 -10.39 -16.87 -1.88
C GLY A 248 -11.50 -17.19 -0.89
N GLU A 249 -11.61 -16.45 0.21
CA GLU A 249 -12.65 -16.61 1.22
C GLU A 249 -13.94 -15.86 0.82
N TRP A 250 -14.54 -16.31 -0.28
CA TRP A 250 -15.62 -15.60 -1.00
C TRP A 250 -16.79 -15.20 -0.12
N SER A 251 -17.29 -16.12 0.71
CA SER A 251 -18.45 -15.84 1.58
C SER A 251 -18.16 -14.76 2.61
N LYS A 252 -16.95 -14.72 3.18
CA LYS A 252 -16.54 -13.68 4.11
C LYS A 252 -16.39 -12.34 3.40
N ALA A 253 -15.73 -12.33 2.24
CA ALA A 253 -15.57 -11.12 1.41
C ALA A 253 -16.93 -10.53 1.04
N LEU A 254 -17.88 -11.35 0.58
CA LEU A 254 -19.22 -10.90 0.22
C LEU A 254 -19.97 -10.31 1.42
N SER A 255 -19.96 -10.99 2.57
CA SER A 255 -20.66 -10.52 3.77
C SER A 255 -20.17 -9.15 4.23
N VAL A 256 -18.84 -8.93 4.27
CA VAL A 256 -18.27 -7.64 4.67
C VAL A 256 -18.55 -6.56 3.62
N ALA A 257 -18.48 -6.91 2.33
CA ALA A 257 -18.78 -5.97 1.25
C ALA A 257 -20.25 -5.51 1.27
N GLU A 258 -21.20 -6.44 1.49
CA GLU A 258 -22.64 -6.13 1.63
C GLU A 258 -22.90 -5.22 2.84
N ASP A 259 -22.18 -5.41 3.94
CA ASP A 259 -22.28 -4.54 5.09
C ASP A 259 -21.81 -3.11 4.77
N ILE A 260 -20.70 -2.94 4.04
CA ILE A 260 -20.24 -1.63 3.58
C ILE A 260 -21.29 -0.97 2.68
N ILE A 261 -21.76 -1.71 1.66
CA ILE A 261 -22.72 -1.21 0.65
C ILE A 261 -24.03 -0.75 1.32
N SER A 262 -24.52 -1.53 2.30
CA SER A 262 -25.83 -1.30 2.93
C SER A 262 -25.80 -0.26 4.03
N ASN A 263 -24.71 -0.20 4.81
CA ASN A 263 -24.67 0.53 6.08
C ASN A 263 -23.72 1.74 6.09
N SER A 264 -22.89 1.92 5.04
CA SER A 264 -22.07 3.12 4.93
C SER A 264 -22.83 4.28 4.25
N SER A 265 -22.33 5.50 4.44
CA SER A 265 -22.84 6.68 3.73
C SER A 265 -22.26 6.85 2.32
N TYR A 266 -21.25 6.04 1.96
CA TYR A 266 -20.60 6.12 0.65
C TYR A 266 -21.55 5.73 -0.47
N LYS A 267 -21.37 6.38 -1.63
CA LYS A 267 -22.15 6.12 -2.85
C LYS A 267 -21.21 6.12 -4.05
N LEU A 268 -21.54 5.33 -5.06
CA LEU A 268 -20.84 5.38 -6.34
C LEU A 268 -21.02 6.77 -6.96
N TRP A 269 -19.98 7.26 -7.64
CA TRP A 269 -20.08 8.43 -8.49
C TRP A 269 -20.98 8.13 -9.68
N GLU A 270 -21.89 9.04 -9.95
CA GLU A 270 -22.73 9.01 -11.14
C GLU A 270 -21.91 9.36 -12.40
N PRO A 271 -22.37 8.99 -13.61
CA PRO A 271 -21.64 9.31 -14.85
C PRO A 271 -21.32 10.79 -15.00
N SER A 272 -22.23 11.68 -14.58
CA SER A 272 -22.05 13.13 -14.62
C SER A 272 -21.03 13.68 -13.63
N GLU A 273 -20.71 12.93 -12.58
CA GLU A 273 -19.76 13.31 -11.53
C GLU A 273 -18.36 12.72 -11.75
N TYR A 274 -18.28 11.56 -12.39
CA TYR A 274 -17.11 10.67 -12.36
C TYR A 274 -15.79 11.38 -12.68
N VAL A 275 -15.72 12.15 -13.75
CA VAL A 275 -14.48 12.82 -14.18
C VAL A 275 -14.06 13.92 -13.22
N ALA A 276 -15.01 14.75 -12.79
CA ALA A 276 -14.74 15.87 -11.88
C ALA A 276 -14.36 15.38 -10.48
N ALA A 277 -15.03 14.33 -10.01
CA ALA A 277 -14.86 13.77 -8.67
C ALA A 277 -13.45 13.21 -8.37
N TRP A 278 -12.65 12.94 -9.40
CA TRP A 278 -11.24 12.60 -9.18
C TRP A 278 -10.42 13.76 -8.60
N SER A 279 -10.84 15.00 -8.83
CA SER A 279 -10.21 16.17 -8.20
C SER A 279 -10.59 16.29 -6.74
N LYS A 280 -9.62 16.38 -5.84
CA LYS A 280 -9.90 16.61 -4.40
C LYS A 280 -10.58 17.94 -4.08
N SER A 281 -10.63 18.85 -5.03
CA SER A 281 -11.39 20.11 -4.90
C SER A 281 -12.85 19.98 -5.30
N ASP A 282 -13.26 18.86 -5.86
CA ASP A 282 -14.67 18.61 -6.19
C ASP A 282 -15.47 18.21 -4.94
N ALA A 283 -16.72 18.67 -4.85
CA ALA A 283 -17.60 18.37 -3.72
C ALA A 283 -17.95 16.88 -3.59
N ASN A 284 -17.88 16.13 -4.70
CA ASN A 284 -18.20 14.71 -4.74
C ASN A 284 -16.99 13.80 -4.53
N HIS A 285 -15.79 14.35 -4.37
CA HIS A 285 -14.56 13.55 -4.23
C HIS A 285 -14.70 12.48 -3.15
N SER A 286 -15.08 12.86 -1.94
CA SER A 286 -15.23 11.94 -0.81
C SER A 286 -16.51 11.09 -0.84
N LYS A 287 -17.35 11.21 -1.89
CA LYS A 287 -18.60 10.44 -2.02
C LYS A 287 -18.34 8.94 -2.18
N GLU A 288 -17.25 8.57 -2.87
CA GLU A 288 -16.89 7.18 -3.15
C GLU A 288 -15.59 6.74 -2.45
N ILE A 289 -14.68 7.66 -2.13
CA ILE A 289 -13.35 7.36 -1.56
C ILE A 289 -13.45 7.17 -0.05
N MET A 290 -13.11 5.99 0.44
CA MET A 290 -13.12 5.64 1.86
C MET A 290 -11.80 5.92 2.56
N PHE A 291 -10.68 5.82 1.84
CA PHE A 291 -9.35 6.16 2.34
C PHE A 291 -8.45 6.61 1.20
N GLU A 292 -7.71 7.67 1.43
CA GLU A 292 -6.73 8.25 0.51
C GLU A 292 -5.55 8.84 1.26
N ILE A 293 -4.42 8.98 0.58
CA ILE A 293 -3.29 9.77 1.08
C ILE A 293 -3.59 11.24 0.80
N SER A 294 -3.64 12.02 1.86
CA SER A 294 -3.81 13.49 1.77
C SER A 294 -2.48 14.17 1.47
N ILE A 295 -2.48 15.04 0.46
CA ILE A 295 -1.35 15.91 0.11
C ILE A 295 -1.88 17.33 0.03
N ASN A 296 -1.59 18.16 1.03
CA ASN A 296 -2.25 19.46 1.17
C ASN A 296 -1.57 20.58 0.38
N ASN A 297 -0.24 20.63 0.43
CA ASN A 297 0.53 21.71 -0.16
C ASN A 297 2.01 21.33 -0.31
N ASN A 298 2.85 22.32 -0.65
CA ASN A 298 4.30 22.15 -0.84
C ASN A 298 5.09 21.86 0.45
N THR A 299 4.55 22.01 1.62
CA THR A 299 5.19 21.60 2.87
C THR A 299 4.95 20.12 3.16
N ASP A 300 3.87 19.59 2.64
CA ASP A 300 3.48 18.19 2.73
C ASP A 300 4.24 17.30 1.73
N TRP A 301 4.43 17.82 0.52
CA TRP A 301 5.09 17.12 -0.57
C TRP A 301 5.94 18.11 -1.39
N THR A 302 7.25 18.09 -1.16
CA THR A 302 8.16 19.15 -1.64
C THR A 302 8.76 18.87 -3.01
N ASP A 303 8.80 17.61 -3.46
CA ASP A 303 9.42 17.24 -4.73
C ASP A 303 8.43 16.62 -5.74
N ARG A 304 8.97 16.02 -6.79
CA ARG A 304 8.25 15.47 -7.94
C ARG A 304 8.19 13.94 -7.93
N GLU A 305 8.36 13.31 -6.78
CA GLU A 305 8.48 11.85 -6.68
C GLU A 305 7.16 11.14 -6.37
N GLY A 306 6.03 11.87 -6.35
CA GLY A 306 4.71 11.31 -6.12
C GLY A 306 4.11 10.64 -7.35
N ILE A 307 3.16 9.73 -7.13
CA ILE A 307 2.51 8.97 -8.20
C ILE A 307 1.80 9.86 -9.22
N ALA A 308 1.11 10.91 -8.78
CA ALA A 308 0.42 11.84 -9.67
C ALA A 308 1.38 12.50 -10.67
N TYR A 309 2.60 12.83 -10.21
CA TYR A 309 3.62 13.43 -11.07
C TYR A 309 4.20 12.43 -12.09
N LEU A 310 4.27 11.14 -11.74
CA LEU A 310 4.71 10.09 -12.65
C LEU A 310 3.71 9.84 -13.77
N TYR A 311 2.42 9.93 -13.46
CA TYR A 311 1.32 9.62 -14.39
C TYR A 311 0.94 10.80 -15.30
N ALA A 312 1.25 12.02 -14.90
CA ALA A 312 0.91 13.21 -15.70
C ALA A 312 1.84 13.38 -16.91
N ASP A 313 1.26 13.79 -18.05
CA ASP A 313 1.98 14.08 -19.28
C ASP A 313 3.05 15.17 -19.09
N LYS A 314 4.21 15.00 -19.72
CA LYS A 314 5.31 15.98 -19.71
C LYS A 314 4.95 17.30 -20.39
N ALA A 315 4.09 17.26 -21.40
CA ALA A 315 3.71 18.39 -22.22
C ALA A 315 2.29 18.90 -21.91
N GLY A 316 1.63 18.33 -20.90
CA GLY A 316 0.29 18.75 -20.47
C GLY A 316 0.26 20.15 -19.85
N ALA A 317 -0.94 20.67 -19.62
CA ALA A 317 -1.15 21.97 -18.97
C ALA A 317 -0.57 22.01 -17.53
N SER A 318 -0.52 20.84 -16.88
CA SER A 318 0.11 20.63 -15.57
C SER A 318 1.12 19.50 -15.71
N PRO A 319 2.38 19.81 -16.12
CA PRO A 319 3.33 18.80 -16.57
C PRO A 319 3.83 17.92 -15.42
N GLY A 320 3.96 16.61 -15.71
CA GLY A 320 4.60 15.62 -14.87
C GLY A 320 5.87 15.01 -15.48
N TYR A 321 6.22 13.80 -15.05
CA TYR A 321 7.32 13.04 -15.67
C TYR A 321 6.88 12.27 -16.92
N GLY A 322 5.61 11.89 -17.02
CA GLY A 322 5.09 11.07 -18.10
C GLY A 322 5.77 9.70 -18.18
N ASP A 323 6.13 9.14 -17.01
CA ASP A 323 6.81 7.84 -16.93
C ASP A 323 5.86 6.67 -17.21
N VAL A 324 4.56 6.90 -17.04
CA VAL A 324 3.53 5.86 -17.03
C VAL A 324 2.47 6.18 -18.06
N ILE A 325 2.24 5.25 -18.96
CA ILE A 325 1.22 5.33 -20.02
C ILE A 325 0.41 4.05 -20.08
N VAL A 326 -0.83 4.15 -20.59
CA VAL A 326 -1.67 2.97 -20.84
C VAL A 326 -1.20 2.25 -22.10
N THR A 327 -1.36 0.93 -22.10
CA THR A 327 -1.15 0.15 -23.31
C THR A 327 -2.29 0.36 -24.30
N LYS A 328 -2.03 0.13 -25.59
CA LYS A 328 -3.07 0.19 -26.60
C LYS A 328 -4.16 -0.86 -26.36
N ASP A 329 -3.78 -2.07 -25.95
CA ASP A 329 -4.73 -3.13 -25.57
C ASP A 329 -5.76 -2.67 -24.56
N PHE A 330 -5.29 -2.01 -23.47
CA PHE A 330 -6.18 -1.46 -22.47
C PHE A 330 -7.03 -0.31 -23.03
N SER A 331 -6.42 0.61 -23.75
CA SER A 331 -7.13 1.74 -24.35
C SER A 331 -8.24 1.25 -25.29
N ASP A 332 -7.94 0.29 -26.18
CA ASP A 332 -8.92 -0.28 -27.12
C ASP A 332 -10.05 -1.02 -26.36
N MET A 333 -9.71 -1.74 -25.29
CA MET A 333 -10.71 -2.40 -24.43
C MET A 333 -11.69 -1.40 -23.81
N LEU A 334 -11.20 -0.28 -23.29
CA LEU A 334 -12.04 0.73 -22.65
C LEU A 334 -12.85 1.49 -23.70
N THR A 335 -12.20 1.97 -24.76
CA THR A 335 -12.83 2.78 -25.83
C THR A 335 -13.74 1.98 -26.76
N SER A 336 -13.79 0.64 -26.61
CA SER A 336 -14.77 -0.21 -27.31
C SER A 336 -16.22 0.12 -26.94
N ASP A 337 -16.45 0.80 -25.82
CA ASP A 337 -17.71 1.42 -25.46
C ASP A 337 -17.56 2.96 -25.50
N PRO A 338 -18.02 3.63 -26.55
CA PRO A 338 -17.91 5.09 -26.63
C PRO A 338 -18.77 5.85 -25.60
N ALA A 339 -19.75 5.16 -24.99
CA ALA A 339 -20.62 5.73 -23.97
C ALA A 339 -20.05 5.58 -22.55
N ASP A 340 -18.91 4.89 -22.40
CA ASP A 340 -18.25 4.70 -21.09
C ASP A 340 -17.54 5.98 -20.68
N ILE A 341 -18.00 6.60 -19.58
CA ILE A 341 -17.47 7.87 -19.07
C ILE A 341 -15.99 7.78 -18.68
N ARG A 342 -15.47 6.58 -18.41
CA ARG A 342 -14.06 6.36 -18.09
C ARG A 342 -13.14 6.63 -19.29
N ASN A 343 -13.65 6.74 -20.50
CA ASN A 343 -12.89 7.23 -21.64
C ASN A 343 -12.30 8.62 -21.37
N ASP A 344 -13.01 9.46 -20.63
CA ASP A 344 -12.62 10.84 -20.37
C ASP A 344 -11.50 11.00 -19.32
N ILE A 345 -11.11 9.93 -18.63
CA ILE A 345 -9.87 9.93 -17.82
C ILE A 345 -8.64 9.50 -18.62
N LEU A 346 -8.80 9.03 -19.85
CA LEU A 346 -7.69 8.72 -20.75
C LEU A 346 -7.34 9.98 -21.54
N LEU A 347 -6.16 10.53 -21.31
CA LEU A 347 -5.68 11.74 -21.97
C LEU A 347 -4.66 11.40 -23.03
N ALA A 348 -4.96 11.71 -24.29
CA ALA A 348 -3.96 11.69 -25.35
C ALA A 348 -2.83 12.68 -25.03
N ALA A 349 -1.60 12.35 -25.41
CA ALA A 349 -0.46 13.24 -25.25
C ALA A 349 -0.74 14.61 -25.88
N ALA A 350 -0.34 15.67 -25.18
CA ALA A 350 -0.53 17.03 -25.66
C ALA A 350 0.20 17.24 -26.99
N ALA A 351 -0.42 18.00 -27.89
CA ALA A 351 0.14 18.25 -29.20
C ALA A 351 1.48 18.99 -29.11
N GLY A 352 2.50 18.47 -29.76
CA GLY A 352 3.78 19.17 -29.99
C GLY A 352 5.05 18.42 -29.65
N GLY A 353 5.01 17.23 -29.06
CA GLY A 353 6.28 16.60 -28.66
C GLY A 353 6.37 15.10 -28.75
N PHE A 354 5.25 14.37 -28.71
CA PHE A 354 5.33 12.94 -28.51
C PHE A 354 4.34 12.16 -29.37
N ASP A 355 4.62 10.91 -29.52
CA ASP A 355 3.83 9.96 -30.25
C ASP A 355 2.34 10.02 -29.81
N LYS A 356 1.44 10.23 -30.78
CA LYS A 356 -0.02 10.26 -30.56
C LYS A 356 -0.58 8.98 -29.96
N ARG A 357 0.21 7.90 -29.90
CA ARG A 357 -0.13 6.63 -29.26
C ARG A 357 0.00 6.67 -27.74
N LYS A 358 0.63 7.73 -27.16
CA LYS A 358 0.77 7.88 -25.72
C LYS A 358 -0.54 8.34 -25.13
N VAL A 359 -1.05 7.54 -24.21
CA VAL A 359 -2.28 7.81 -23.46
C VAL A 359 -1.97 7.79 -21.97
N TYR A 360 -2.28 8.87 -21.29
CA TYR A 360 -2.06 9.06 -19.86
C TYR A 360 -3.35 8.87 -19.06
N ILE A 361 -3.22 8.60 -17.76
CA ILE A 361 -4.36 8.43 -16.85
C ILE A 361 -4.51 9.67 -15.98
N ASN A 362 -5.70 10.27 -15.97
CA ASN A 362 -6.03 11.46 -15.18
C ASN A 362 -6.94 11.12 -13.98
N LYS A 363 -6.50 10.21 -13.12
CA LYS A 363 -7.18 9.91 -11.84
C LYS A 363 -6.64 10.73 -10.67
N MET A 364 -5.56 11.46 -10.87
CA MET A 364 -4.94 12.34 -9.90
C MET A 364 -4.72 13.71 -10.56
N PRO A 365 -5.80 14.44 -10.89
CA PRO A 365 -5.72 15.69 -11.63
C PRO A 365 -5.03 16.78 -10.80
N ALA A 366 -4.42 17.74 -11.49
CA ALA A 366 -3.75 18.86 -10.86
C ALA A 366 -4.67 19.69 -9.98
N VAL A 367 -4.14 20.13 -8.85
CA VAL A 367 -4.78 21.08 -7.94
C VAL A 367 -4.08 22.41 -8.06
N ASN A 368 -4.81 23.47 -8.40
CA ASN A 368 -4.24 24.81 -8.67
C ASN A 368 -3.09 24.78 -9.70
N GLY A 369 -3.21 23.94 -10.71
CA GLY A 369 -2.21 23.83 -11.78
C GLY A 369 -0.99 22.98 -11.43
N ASP A 370 -0.97 22.27 -10.30
CA ASP A 370 0.15 21.42 -9.88
C ASP A 370 -0.33 20.02 -9.52
N VAL A 371 0.13 19.02 -10.27
CA VAL A 371 -0.22 17.60 -10.05
C VAL A 371 0.39 17.03 -8.75
N ARG A 372 1.43 17.67 -8.20
CA ARG A 372 2.04 17.19 -6.94
C ARG A 372 1.07 17.21 -5.77
N TYR A 373 0.05 18.07 -5.83
CA TYR A 373 -0.88 18.29 -4.72
C TYR A 373 -2.18 17.49 -4.84
N SER A 374 -2.25 16.57 -5.78
CA SER A 374 -3.35 15.63 -5.87
C SER A 374 -3.30 14.62 -4.72
N ASN A 375 -4.44 14.28 -4.14
CA ASN A 375 -4.54 13.17 -3.21
C ASN A 375 -4.38 11.84 -3.96
N VAL A 376 -4.06 10.77 -3.21
CA VAL A 376 -3.85 9.43 -3.77
C VAL A 376 -4.88 8.47 -3.17
N PRO A 377 -5.95 8.11 -3.90
CA PRO A 377 -6.98 7.18 -3.44
C PRO A 377 -6.44 5.76 -3.27
N LEU A 378 -6.77 5.10 -2.14
CA LEU A 378 -6.34 3.75 -1.81
C LEU A 378 -7.49 2.74 -1.75
N LEU A 379 -8.63 3.15 -1.20
CA LEU A 379 -9.79 2.30 -1.01
C LEU A 379 -11.05 3.05 -1.43
N ARG A 380 -11.78 2.49 -2.40
CA ARG A 380 -12.98 3.06 -2.98
C ARG A 380 -14.15 2.08 -2.97
N LEU A 381 -15.37 2.61 -2.92
CA LEU A 381 -16.61 1.82 -2.92
C LEU A 381 -16.76 0.96 -4.19
N SER A 382 -16.35 1.45 -5.35
CA SER A 382 -16.39 0.68 -6.60
C SER A 382 -15.56 -0.61 -6.54
N GLU A 383 -14.40 -0.60 -5.88
CA GLU A 383 -13.65 -1.85 -5.65
C GLU A 383 -14.44 -2.83 -4.78
N VAL A 384 -15.18 -2.33 -3.78
CA VAL A 384 -16.02 -3.17 -2.91
C VAL A 384 -17.14 -3.83 -3.72
N TYR A 385 -17.83 -3.08 -4.59
CA TYR A 385 -18.85 -3.64 -5.48
C TYR A 385 -18.30 -4.71 -6.41
N LEU A 386 -17.15 -4.45 -7.04
CA LEU A 386 -16.51 -5.41 -7.95
C LEU A 386 -16.02 -6.67 -7.22
N SER A 387 -15.51 -6.50 -6.01
CA SER A 387 -15.13 -7.62 -5.14
C SER A 387 -16.34 -8.42 -4.70
N ALA A 388 -17.44 -7.76 -4.35
CA ALA A 388 -18.70 -8.41 -4.01
C ALA A 388 -19.29 -9.17 -5.20
N ALA A 389 -19.25 -8.62 -6.42
CA ALA A 389 -19.71 -9.26 -7.64
C ALA A 389 -18.90 -10.54 -7.93
N GLU A 390 -17.58 -10.48 -7.83
CA GLU A 390 -16.71 -11.66 -7.98
C GLU A 390 -17.00 -12.70 -6.89
N ALA A 391 -17.09 -12.28 -5.63
CA ALA A 391 -17.33 -13.16 -4.50
C ALA A 391 -18.71 -13.85 -4.58
N ALA A 392 -19.76 -13.12 -4.98
CA ALA A 392 -21.10 -13.67 -5.21
C ALA A 392 -21.08 -14.70 -6.35
N PHE A 393 -20.40 -14.39 -7.46
CA PHE A 393 -20.26 -15.33 -8.58
C PHE A 393 -19.55 -16.62 -8.15
N GLN A 394 -18.44 -16.50 -7.43
CA GLN A 394 -17.66 -17.64 -6.92
C GLN A 394 -18.44 -18.47 -5.88
N ALA A 395 -19.33 -17.84 -5.12
CA ALA A 395 -20.24 -18.51 -4.19
C ALA A 395 -21.46 -19.14 -4.89
N GLY A 396 -21.61 -18.99 -6.22
CA GLY A 396 -22.69 -19.57 -7.01
C GLY A 396 -23.94 -18.70 -7.15
N ASP A 397 -23.97 -17.50 -6.54
CA ASP A 397 -25.10 -16.55 -6.66
C ASP A 397 -24.90 -15.59 -7.85
N LYS A 398 -25.18 -16.12 -9.05
CA LYS A 398 -25.06 -15.34 -10.29
C LYS A 398 -26.05 -14.17 -10.40
N ASN A 399 -27.22 -14.26 -9.74
CA ASN A 399 -28.18 -13.15 -9.73
C ASN A 399 -27.61 -11.96 -8.96
N LYS A 400 -27.11 -12.20 -7.76
CA LYS A 400 -26.47 -11.18 -6.94
C LYS A 400 -25.23 -10.62 -7.64
N ALA A 401 -24.39 -11.47 -8.21
CA ALA A 401 -23.20 -11.05 -8.96
C ALA A 401 -23.57 -10.12 -10.12
N ALA A 402 -24.62 -10.44 -10.89
CA ALA A 402 -25.09 -9.59 -11.99
C ALA A 402 -25.60 -8.25 -11.50
N ASN A 403 -26.39 -8.22 -10.42
CA ASN A 403 -26.90 -6.97 -9.86
C ASN A 403 -25.75 -6.07 -9.40
N LEU A 404 -24.82 -6.59 -8.60
CA LEU A 404 -23.66 -5.82 -8.10
C LEU A 404 -22.76 -5.30 -9.24
N LEU A 405 -22.59 -6.09 -10.30
CA LEU A 405 -21.82 -5.65 -11.46
C LEU A 405 -22.56 -4.56 -12.25
N ASN A 406 -23.88 -4.70 -12.40
CA ASN A 406 -24.71 -3.71 -13.08
C ASN A 406 -24.78 -2.39 -12.32
N ASP A 407 -24.67 -2.38 -11.00
CA ASP A 407 -24.52 -1.14 -10.22
C ASP A 407 -23.28 -0.34 -10.64
N ILE A 408 -22.17 -1.01 -10.94
CA ILE A 408 -21.00 -0.35 -11.52
C ILE A 408 -21.26 0.07 -12.97
N ILE A 409 -21.75 -0.84 -13.81
CA ILE A 409 -21.95 -0.60 -15.25
C ILE A 409 -22.86 0.61 -15.47
N SER A 410 -24.01 0.68 -14.79
CA SER A 410 -24.96 1.78 -14.94
C SER A 410 -24.44 3.13 -14.42
N ASN A 411 -23.44 3.11 -13.54
CA ASN A 411 -22.74 4.32 -13.11
C ASN A 411 -21.53 4.68 -13.97
N ARG A 412 -21.22 3.89 -15.02
CA ARG A 412 -20.06 4.13 -15.89
C ARG A 412 -20.38 4.25 -17.36
N THR A 413 -21.48 3.68 -17.83
CA THR A 413 -21.91 3.81 -19.22
C THR A 413 -23.42 4.01 -19.33
N THR A 414 -23.82 4.77 -20.33
CA THR A 414 -25.24 4.96 -20.69
C THR A 414 -25.73 3.91 -21.69
N ASP A 415 -24.86 3.02 -22.17
CA ASP A 415 -25.25 1.90 -23.04
C ASP A 415 -25.81 0.74 -22.20
N GLU A 416 -27.12 0.66 -22.08
CA GLU A 416 -27.81 -0.40 -21.34
C GLU A 416 -27.51 -1.80 -21.88
N SER A 417 -27.07 -1.94 -23.14
CA SER A 417 -26.67 -3.23 -23.71
C SER A 417 -25.44 -3.86 -23.05
N LYS A 418 -24.69 -3.09 -22.27
CA LYS A 418 -23.52 -3.55 -21.51
C LYS A 418 -23.91 -4.24 -20.20
N GLN A 419 -25.13 -4.09 -19.73
CA GLN A 419 -25.63 -4.76 -18.54
C GLN A 419 -25.66 -6.28 -18.73
N VAL A 420 -25.51 -6.99 -17.63
CA VAL A 420 -25.49 -8.46 -17.60
C VAL A 420 -26.67 -9.02 -16.84
N THR A 421 -26.99 -10.28 -17.12
CA THR A 421 -27.98 -11.07 -16.40
C THR A 421 -27.30 -12.26 -15.75
N SER A 422 -27.99 -12.99 -14.86
CA SER A 422 -27.50 -14.25 -14.32
C SER A 422 -27.22 -15.33 -15.38
N GLY A 423 -27.83 -15.19 -16.56
CA GLY A 423 -27.64 -16.13 -17.67
C GLY A 423 -26.38 -15.87 -18.51
N ASN A 424 -25.86 -14.63 -18.52
CA ASN A 424 -24.72 -14.26 -19.37
C ASN A 424 -23.51 -13.68 -18.61
N ILE A 425 -23.63 -13.48 -17.28
CA ILE A 425 -22.48 -13.04 -16.48
C ILE A 425 -21.40 -14.13 -16.43
N THR A 426 -20.16 -13.73 -16.57
CA THR A 426 -18.95 -14.57 -16.46
C THR A 426 -17.92 -13.92 -15.56
N LEU A 427 -16.97 -14.69 -15.03
CA LEU A 427 -15.82 -14.14 -14.31
C LEU A 427 -15.02 -13.17 -15.19
N ASP A 428 -14.80 -13.52 -16.45
CA ASP A 428 -14.07 -12.66 -17.38
C ASP A 428 -14.75 -11.28 -17.54
N ARG A 429 -16.11 -11.26 -17.59
CA ARG A 429 -16.83 -9.99 -17.65
C ARG A 429 -16.64 -9.14 -16.40
N ILE A 430 -16.66 -9.77 -15.22
CA ILE A 430 -16.35 -9.09 -13.95
C ILE A 430 -14.90 -8.57 -13.95
N TYR A 431 -13.95 -9.37 -14.42
CA TYR A 431 -12.54 -9.01 -14.46
C TYR A 431 -12.25 -7.87 -15.44
N ILE A 432 -12.89 -7.86 -16.60
CA ILE A 432 -12.81 -6.74 -17.55
C ILE A 432 -13.32 -5.45 -16.90
N GLU A 433 -14.45 -5.51 -16.22
CA GLU A 433 -14.99 -4.34 -15.54
C GLU A 433 -14.06 -3.84 -14.43
N ARG A 434 -13.47 -4.76 -13.67
CA ARG A 434 -12.49 -4.44 -12.63
C ARG A 434 -11.21 -3.81 -13.21
N ARG A 435 -10.72 -4.29 -14.34
CA ARG A 435 -9.57 -3.68 -15.05
C ARG A 435 -9.88 -2.25 -15.47
N LYS A 436 -11.04 -2.02 -16.11
CA LYS A 436 -11.49 -0.69 -16.52
C LYS A 436 -11.60 0.26 -15.34
N GLU A 437 -12.15 -0.21 -14.22
CA GLU A 437 -12.40 0.62 -13.04
C GLU A 437 -11.13 0.95 -12.26
N LEU A 438 -10.22 0.00 -12.10
CA LEU A 438 -9.07 0.14 -11.19
C LEU A 438 -7.73 0.41 -11.92
N VAL A 439 -7.75 0.75 -13.20
CA VAL A 439 -6.53 1.12 -13.93
C VAL A 439 -5.82 2.30 -13.24
N GLY A 440 -4.52 2.19 -13.05
CA GLY A 440 -3.72 3.21 -12.39
C GLY A 440 -3.86 3.28 -10.86
N GLU A 441 -4.44 2.24 -10.24
CA GLU A 441 -4.62 2.16 -8.78
C GLU A 441 -3.80 1.04 -8.12
N GLY A 442 -2.79 0.51 -8.83
CA GLY A 442 -1.83 -0.44 -8.27
C GLY A 442 -2.38 -1.84 -7.98
N GLN A 443 -3.52 -2.25 -8.59
CA GLN A 443 -4.19 -3.51 -8.24
C GLN A 443 -3.98 -4.63 -9.26
N ARG A 444 -3.74 -4.32 -10.54
CA ARG A 444 -3.78 -5.31 -11.63
C ARG A 444 -2.88 -6.52 -11.40
N TYR A 445 -1.62 -6.31 -11.03
CA TYR A 445 -0.69 -7.40 -10.78
C TYR A 445 -1.18 -8.36 -9.68
N PHE A 446 -1.66 -7.82 -8.56
CA PHE A 446 -2.16 -8.64 -7.45
C PHE A 446 -3.41 -9.44 -7.84
N ASP A 447 -4.28 -8.88 -8.68
CA ASP A 447 -5.44 -9.58 -9.22
C ASP A 447 -5.02 -10.77 -10.09
N VAL A 448 -4.06 -10.57 -10.99
CA VAL A 448 -3.52 -11.65 -11.84
C VAL A 448 -2.91 -12.77 -11.00
N MET A 449 -2.08 -12.41 -10.00
CA MET A 449 -1.38 -13.40 -9.18
C MET A 449 -2.33 -14.22 -8.30
N ARG A 450 -3.32 -13.58 -7.62
CA ARG A 450 -4.28 -14.30 -6.78
C ARG A 450 -5.17 -15.24 -7.59
N ARG A 451 -5.49 -14.89 -8.82
CA ARG A 451 -6.33 -15.68 -9.72
C ARG A 451 -5.57 -16.76 -10.49
N GLY A 452 -4.25 -16.72 -10.49
CA GLY A 452 -3.40 -17.65 -11.24
C GLY A 452 -3.43 -17.42 -12.74
N GLU A 453 -3.71 -16.19 -13.16
CA GLU A 453 -3.65 -15.77 -14.55
C GLU A 453 -2.20 -15.54 -15.00
N THR A 454 -2.01 -15.34 -16.29
CA THR A 454 -0.71 -15.03 -16.90
C THR A 454 -0.73 -13.59 -17.37
N VAL A 455 0.26 -12.81 -16.92
CA VAL A 455 0.55 -11.51 -17.54
C VAL A 455 1.13 -11.77 -18.92
N THR A 456 0.57 -11.13 -19.95
CA THR A 456 1.08 -11.17 -21.32
C THR A 456 1.21 -9.75 -21.85
N ARG A 457 2.45 -9.35 -22.13
CA ARG A 457 2.78 -8.03 -22.67
C ARG A 457 3.21 -8.18 -24.13
N TYR A 458 2.45 -7.55 -24.99
CA TYR A 458 2.65 -7.68 -26.44
C TYR A 458 3.76 -6.73 -26.93
N THR A 459 4.46 -7.15 -27.96
CA THR A 459 5.56 -6.37 -28.57
C THR A 459 5.18 -5.62 -29.84
N ASP A 460 3.97 -5.82 -30.32
CA ASP A 460 3.49 -5.08 -31.48
C ASP A 460 3.16 -3.64 -31.08
N VAL A 461 4.13 -2.77 -31.28
CA VAL A 461 4.05 -1.34 -30.94
C VAL A 461 2.94 -0.59 -31.66
N ASN A 462 2.48 -1.13 -32.81
CA ASN A 462 1.42 -0.49 -33.57
C ASN A 462 0.04 -0.81 -32.99
N ASP A 463 -0.11 -2.01 -32.44
CA ASP A 463 -1.41 -2.53 -32.09
C ASP A 463 -1.62 -2.68 -30.57
N ARG A 464 -0.57 -2.98 -29.77
CA ARG A 464 -0.80 -3.43 -28.40
C ARG A 464 0.02 -2.75 -27.31
N GLY A 465 1.12 -2.13 -27.64
CA GLY A 465 1.96 -1.46 -26.66
C GLY A 465 3.45 -1.54 -26.97
N TRP A 466 4.27 -0.95 -26.12
CA TRP A 466 5.72 -0.81 -26.35
C TRP A 466 6.51 -1.70 -25.40
N HIS A 467 6.18 -2.97 -25.38
CA HIS A 467 6.86 -3.95 -24.53
C HIS A 467 8.05 -4.64 -25.21
N ASP A 468 8.46 -4.18 -26.39
CA ASP A 468 9.56 -4.72 -27.19
C ASP A 468 10.93 -4.61 -26.50
N VAL A 469 11.10 -3.68 -25.60
CA VAL A 469 12.32 -3.52 -24.79
C VAL A 469 12.46 -4.53 -23.65
N LEU A 470 11.40 -5.28 -23.35
CA LEU A 470 11.38 -6.24 -22.25
C LEU A 470 11.99 -7.59 -22.65
N SER A 471 12.65 -8.23 -21.71
CA SER A 471 13.02 -9.65 -21.82
C SER A 471 11.78 -10.53 -21.95
N GLU A 472 11.94 -11.73 -22.50
CA GLU A 472 10.84 -12.70 -22.63
C GLU A 472 10.22 -13.03 -21.26
N GLU A 473 11.04 -13.20 -20.22
CA GLU A 473 10.60 -13.45 -18.83
C GLU A 473 9.77 -12.30 -18.25
N ALA A 474 10.02 -11.07 -18.66
CA ALA A 474 9.23 -9.90 -18.23
C ALA A 474 7.98 -9.68 -19.10
N ARG A 475 7.93 -10.25 -20.30
CA ARG A 475 6.77 -10.16 -21.20
C ARG A 475 5.68 -11.15 -20.86
N THR A 476 6.06 -12.38 -20.49
CA THR A 476 5.10 -13.45 -20.22
C THR A 476 5.49 -14.16 -18.93
N PHE A 477 4.67 -14.02 -17.91
CA PHE A 477 4.90 -14.65 -16.62
C PHE A 477 3.61 -14.83 -15.82
N ASN A 478 3.63 -15.74 -14.87
CA ASN A 478 2.55 -16.01 -13.92
C ASN A 478 3.12 -16.21 -12.51
N ARG A 479 2.26 -16.58 -11.57
CA ARG A 479 2.64 -16.78 -10.15
C ARG A 479 3.68 -17.90 -9.91
N ASP A 480 3.90 -18.79 -10.87
CA ASP A 480 4.88 -19.89 -10.79
C ASP A 480 6.23 -19.52 -11.44
N SER A 481 6.29 -18.37 -12.10
CA SER A 481 7.51 -17.89 -12.75
C SER A 481 8.55 -17.44 -11.72
N LYS A 482 9.83 -17.65 -12.02
CA LYS A 482 10.96 -17.36 -11.13
C LYS A 482 10.93 -15.94 -10.55
N LYS A 483 10.59 -14.95 -11.37
CA LYS A 483 10.56 -13.53 -10.98
C LYS A 483 9.17 -13.04 -10.56
N ALA A 484 8.21 -13.95 -10.35
CA ALA A 484 6.92 -13.58 -9.78
C ALA A 484 7.06 -12.94 -8.40
N LEU A 485 7.95 -13.48 -7.57
CA LEU A 485 8.34 -12.84 -6.32
C LEU A 485 9.64 -12.06 -6.53
N PRO A 486 9.77 -10.83 -6.00
CA PRO A 486 11.02 -10.10 -6.01
C PRO A 486 11.99 -10.70 -4.99
N LEU A 487 13.28 -10.38 -5.17
CA LEU A 487 14.29 -10.70 -4.15
C LEU A 487 14.02 -9.89 -2.86
N ILE A 488 14.30 -10.51 -1.71
CA ILE A 488 14.42 -9.77 -0.45
C ILE A 488 15.71 -8.96 -0.51
N PRO A 489 15.73 -7.68 -0.12
CA PRO A 489 16.92 -6.84 -0.24
C PRO A 489 18.15 -7.47 0.40
N VAL A 490 19.29 -7.42 -0.31
CA VAL A 490 20.54 -8.03 0.15
C VAL A 490 21.01 -7.46 1.48
N GLY A 491 20.76 -6.16 1.71
CA GLY A 491 21.05 -5.54 3.00
C GLY A 491 20.32 -6.19 4.16
N GLU A 492 19.08 -6.63 3.95
CA GLU A 492 18.26 -7.32 4.95
C GLU A 492 18.80 -8.74 5.22
N ILE A 493 19.09 -9.49 4.16
CA ILE A 493 19.71 -10.83 4.27
C ILE A 493 21.04 -10.78 5.05
N ASN A 494 21.87 -9.78 4.77
CA ASN A 494 23.15 -9.59 5.46
C ASN A 494 22.98 -9.18 6.93
N ALA A 495 21.96 -8.38 7.25
CA ALA A 495 21.70 -7.94 8.61
C ALA A 495 21.03 -9.03 9.46
N ASN A 496 20.19 -9.86 8.85
CA ASN A 496 19.43 -10.91 9.54
C ASN A 496 19.65 -12.29 8.87
N PRO A 497 20.58 -13.11 9.37
CA PRO A 497 20.89 -14.42 8.81
C PRO A 497 19.75 -15.45 8.94
N ASN A 498 18.68 -15.14 9.68
CA ASN A 498 17.50 -16.00 9.81
C ASN A 498 16.48 -15.79 8.68
N ILE A 499 16.73 -14.84 7.79
CA ILE A 499 15.86 -14.60 6.63
C ILE A 499 16.36 -15.41 5.43
N GLU A 500 15.57 -16.37 5.01
CA GLU A 500 15.79 -17.12 3.78
C GLU A 500 15.36 -16.30 2.56
N GLN A 501 16.19 -16.27 1.52
CA GLN A 501 15.89 -15.57 0.26
C GLN A 501 14.73 -16.23 -0.50
N ASN A 502 14.04 -15.48 -1.31
CA ASN A 502 13.02 -16.02 -2.22
C ASN A 502 13.67 -16.96 -3.26
N PRO A 503 12.97 -18.01 -3.70
CA PRO A 503 13.48 -18.94 -4.68
C PRO A 503 13.87 -18.25 -5.99
N GLY A 504 15.02 -18.61 -6.51
CA GLY A 504 15.51 -18.12 -7.80
C GLY A 504 16.57 -17.02 -7.73
N TYR A 505 16.99 -16.68 -6.52
CA TYR A 505 18.04 -15.68 -6.27
C TYR A 505 19.19 -16.25 -5.45
#